data_1cfd2bdc8188e8e6ff5f45dfcac28b01
#
_entry.id   1cfd2bdc8188e8e6ff5f45dfcac28b01
#
_cell.length_a   1.000
_cell.length_b   1.000
_cell.length_c   1.000
_cell.angle_alpha   90.00
_cell.angle_beta   90.00
_cell.angle_gamma   90.00
#
_symmetry.space_group_name_H-M   'P 1'
#
loop_
_entity.id
_entity.type
_entity.pdbx_description
1 polymer ?
#
loop_
_entity_poly.entity_id
_entity_poly.type
_entity_poly.pdbx_seq_one_letter_code
_entity_poly.pdbx_strand_id
1 'polypeptide(L)'
;VTDVLMQHTADGGEITVEGGRVRLDDGVRTAVYLSMFGGNERDAGTGATESEQWWGNLLEDQPARRLRSETQHLLRALPAITANVRRVEDAARRDLSWLEEIGATVSATATLPAVRRIRIAVVVEIDGERTELRFEEEWAPV
;
A
#
# COMPACT_ATOMS: atom_id res chain seq x y z
N VAL A 1 -11.23 -0.31 15.82
CA VAL A 1 -11.25 1.10 15.36
C VAL A 1 -11.98 1.15 14.05
N THR A 2 -12.98 2.01 13.94
CA THR A 2 -13.74 2.20 12.71
C THR A 2 -13.10 3.31 11.90
N ASP A 3 -12.87 3.05 10.62
CA ASP A 3 -12.27 4.01 9.69
C ASP A 3 -13.05 4.07 8.37
N VAL A 4 -12.78 5.08 7.57
CA VAL A 4 -13.39 5.23 6.24
C VAL A 4 -12.92 4.12 5.33
N LEU A 5 -13.85 3.42 4.69
CA LEU A 5 -13.50 2.39 3.72
C LEU A 5 -13.01 3.01 2.42
N MET A 6 -11.76 2.78 2.11
CA MET A 6 -11.18 3.08 0.80
C MET A 6 -11.17 1.84 -0.08
N GLN A 7 -11.58 2.01 -1.32
CA GLN A 7 -11.47 0.98 -2.34
C GLN A 7 -10.44 1.35 -3.37
N HIS A 8 -9.72 0.35 -3.83
CA HIS A 8 -8.83 0.50 -4.96
C HIS A 8 -9.63 0.46 -6.26
N THR A 9 -9.41 1.45 -7.11
CA THR A 9 -10.03 1.56 -8.44
C THR A 9 -8.95 1.74 -9.51
N ALA A 10 -9.33 1.69 -10.77
CA ALA A 10 -8.39 1.90 -11.89
C ALA A 10 -7.74 3.30 -11.85
N ASP A 11 -8.43 4.26 -11.25
CA ASP A 11 -7.97 5.66 -11.17
C ASP A 11 -7.29 6.00 -9.82
N GLY A 12 -7.12 5.01 -8.94
CA GLY A 12 -6.53 5.19 -7.61
C GLY A 12 -7.43 4.73 -6.48
N GLY A 13 -7.33 5.37 -5.32
CA GLY A 13 -8.17 5.07 -4.16
C GLY A 13 -9.39 5.97 -4.09
N GLU A 14 -10.56 5.36 -3.90
CA GLU A 14 -11.82 6.07 -3.74
C GLU A 14 -12.49 5.74 -2.42
N ILE A 15 -13.17 6.72 -1.84
CA ILE A 15 -14.01 6.54 -0.67
C ILE A 15 -15.33 5.89 -1.11
N THR A 16 -15.71 4.80 -0.43
CA THR A 16 -16.98 4.13 -0.71
C THR A 16 -18.13 4.90 -0.12
N VAL A 17 -19.12 5.23 -0.96
CA VAL A 17 -20.38 5.89 -0.55
C VAL A 17 -21.56 4.99 -0.91
N GLU A 18 -22.37 4.65 0.08
CA GLU A 18 -23.59 3.87 -0.07
C GLU A 18 -24.77 4.62 0.55
N GLY A 19 -25.87 4.78 -0.19
CA GLY A 19 -27.07 5.48 0.29
C GLY A 19 -26.80 6.92 0.75
N GLY A 20 -25.85 7.62 0.12
CA GLY A 20 -25.47 8.99 0.48
C GLY A 20 -24.63 9.11 1.75
N ARG A 21 -24.12 7.99 2.29
CA ARG A 21 -23.27 7.98 3.48
C ARG A 21 -21.93 7.33 3.17
N VAL A 22 -20.85 7.87 3.75
CA VAL A 22 -19.53 7.27 3.70
C VAL A 22 -19.56 5.93 4.44
N ARG A 23 -19.10 4.88 3.79
CA ARG A 23 -18.98 3.57 4.42
C ARG A 23 -17.78 3.50 5.34
N LEU A 24 -17.99 2.91 6.52
CA LEU A 24 -16.96 2.68 7.51
C LEU A 24 -16.63 1.19 7.59
N ASP A 25 -15.39 0.87 7.90
CA ASP A 25 -14.86 -0.50 8.07
C ASP A 25 -13.92 -0.54 9.29
N ASP A 26 -13.34 -1.69 9.59
CA ASP A 26 -12.39 -1.88 10.69
C ASP A 26 -11.04 -1.13 10.51
N GLY A 27 -10.83 -0.53 9.37
CA GLY A 27 -9.63 0.25 9.03
C GLY A 27 -8.46 -0.57 8.49
N VAL A 28 -8.48 -1.89 8.57
CA VAL A 28 -7.37 -2.73 8.09
C VAL A 28 -7.17 -2.58 6.58
N ARG A 29 -8.25 -2.58 5.81
CA ARG A 29 -8.20 -2.42 4.34
C ARG A 29 -7.59 -1.09 3.95
N THR A 30 -8.06 -0.02 4.56
CA THR A 30 -7.56 1.35 4.33
C THR A 30 -6.10 1.48 4.74
N ALA A 31 -5.72 0.93 5.90
CA ALA A 31 -4.34 0.95 6.37
C ALA A 31 -3.37 0.24 5.42
N VAL A 32 -3.74 -0.95 4.94
CA VAL A 32 -2.94 -1.71 3.96
C VAL A 32 -2.82 -0.94 2.64
N TYR A 33 -3.93 -0.42 2.12
CA TYR A 33 -3.93 0.35 0.88
C TYR A 33 -3.02 1.59 0.98
N LEU A 34 -3.18 2.39 2.00
CA LEU A 34 -2.38 3.61 2.19
C LEU A 34 -0.91 3.30 2.42
N SER A 35 -0.58 2.22 3.12
CA SER A 35 0.81 1.83 3.36
C SER A 35 1.56 1.53 2.06
N MET A 36 0.91 0.87 1.10
CA MET A 36 1.55 0.50 -0.16
C MET A 36 1.44 1.57 -1.25
N PHE A 37 0.37 2.37 -1.25
CA PHE A 37 0.01 3.26 -2.36
C PHE A 37 -0.26 4.71 -1.94
N GLY A 38 -0.23 5.04 -0.67
CA GLY A 38 -0.55 6.39 -0.19
C GLY A 38 0.57 7.41 -0.35
N GLY A 39 1.78 6.97 -0.61
CA GLY A 39 2.95 7.81 -0.82
C GLY A 39 3.77 7.37 -2.03
N ASN A 40 4.91 7.99 -2.25
CA ASN A 40 5.85 7.60 -3.30
C ASN A 40 7.27 8.05 -2.92
N GLU A 41 7.70 7.65 -1.73
CA GLU A 41 9.06 7.97 -1.27
C GLU A 41 10.07 6.95 -1.76
N ARG A 42 11.24 7.42 -2.13
CA ARG A 42 12.40 6.59 -2.38
C ARG A 42 12.89 5.96 -1.09
N ASP A 43 13.44 4.78 -1.23
CA ASP A 43 14.24 4.15 -0.19
C ASP A 43 15.29 5.15 0.34
N ALA A 44 15.48 5.19 1.65
CA ALA A 44 16.35 6.14 2.35
C ALA A 44 15.91 7.62 2.36
N GLY A 45 14.65 7.93 2.07
CA GLY A 45 14.13 9.28 2.22
C GLY A 45 14.70 10.30 1.24
N THR A 46 15.28 9.84 0.13
CA THR A 46 15.83 10.73 -0.88
C THR A 46 14.93 10.78 -2.10
N GLY A 47 14.34 11.92 -2.35
CA GLY A 47 13.94 12.33 -3.68
C GLY A 47 12.50 12.15 -4.12
N ALA A 48 11.54 11.87 -3.24
CA ALA A 48 10.16 12.20 -3.57
C ALA A 48 9.98 13.72 -3.46
N THR A 49 9.29 14.31 -4.42
CA THR A 49 8.89 15.71 -4.29
C THR A 49 7.82 15.81 -3.20
N GLU A 50 7.70 16.95 -2.53
CA GLU A 50 6.67 17.14 -1.50
C GLU A 50 5.25 16.84 -2.01
N SER A 51 5.00 17.03 -3.32
CA SER A 51 3.72 16.72 -3.95
C SER A 51 3.44 15.23 -4.12
N GLU A 52 4.44 14.37 -4.02
CA GLU A 52 4.32 12.92 -4.15
C GLU A 52 4.25 12.20 -2.80
N GLN A 53 4.53 12.92 -1.72
CA GLN A 53 4.44 12.40 -0.36
C GLN A 53 2.99 12.42 0.14
N TRP A 54 2.69 11.48 1.03
CA TRP A 54 1.44 11.58 1.78
C TRP A 54 1.43 12.85 2.64
N TRP A 55 0.37 13.65 2.54
CA TRP A 55 0.29 14.94 3.22
C TRP A 55 0.46 14.85 4.75
N GLY A 56 0.04 13.73 5.37
CA GLY A 56 0.22 13.49 6.80
C GLY A 56 1.68 13.43 7.25
N ASN A 57 2.61 13.13 6.34
CA ASN A 57 4.05 13.16 6.65
C ASN A 57 4.55 14.56 7.00
N LEU A 58 3.87 15.61 6.57
CA LEU A 58 4.20 17.00 6.92
C LEU A 58 3.92 17.29 8.40
N LEU A 59 3.06 16.51 9.03
CA LEU A 59 2.68 16.62 10.43
C LEU A 59 3.42 15.65 11.35
N GLU A 60 4.22 14.75 10.78
CA GLU A 60 4.96 13.72 11.51
C GLU A 60 6.43 14.11 11.65
N ASP A 61 6.83 14.41 12.86
CA ASP A 61 8.21 14.83 13.18
C ASP A 61 9.19 13.66 13.18
N GLN A 62 8.71 12.44 13.39
CA GLN A 62 9.57 11.26 13.46
C GLN A 62 9.65 10.56 12.08
N PRO A 63 10.83 10.58 11.41
CA PRO A 63 10.98 9.98 10.09
C PRO A 63 10.60 8.50 10.03
N ALA A 64 10.80 7.76 11.11
CA ALA A 64 10.45 6.34 11.18
C ALA A 64 8.94 6.05 11.15
N ARG A 65 8.11 7.06 11.43
CA ARG A 65 6.65 6.96 11.41
C ARG A 65 6.02 7.47 10.12
N ARG A 66 6.83 8.05 9.24
CA ARG A 66 6.34 8.56 7.96
C ARG A 66 5.94 7.43 7.03
N LEU A 67 4.81 7.62 6.35
CA LEU A 67 4.34 6.72 5.32
C LEU A 67 5.24 6.85 4.09
N ARG A 68 5.84 5.78 3.62
CA ARG A 68 6.79 5.79 2.50
C ARG A 68 6.20 5.25 1.21
N SER A 69 5.45 4.16 1.28
CA SER A 69 4.90 3.48 0.11
C SER A 69 5.97 3.13 -0.93
N GLU A 70 6.98 2.41 -0.50
CA GLU A 70 8.06 1.94 -1.38
C GLU A 70 7.52 1.07 -2.54
N THR A 71 6.44 0.31 -2.29
CA THR A 71 5.73 -0.44 -3.33
C THR A 71 5.32 0.46 -4.48
N GLN A 72 4.64 1.55 -4.21
CA GLN A 72 4.21 2.53 -5.22
C GLN A 72 5.42 3.10 -5.96
N HIS A 73 6.49 3.44 -5.23
CA HIS A 73 7.71 3.95 -5.84
C HIS A 73 8.33 2.95 -6.82
N LEU A 74 8.46 1.67 -6.44
CA LEU A 74 9.05 0.66 -7.32
C LEU A 74 8.21 0.37 -8.56
N LEU A 75 6.88 0.42 -8.47
CA LEU A 75 6.01 0.27 -9.64
C LEU A 75 6.18 1.40 -10.66
N ARG A 76 6.63 2.56 -10.22
CA ARG A 76 6.95 3.69 -11.11
C ARG A 76 8.39 3.70 -11.60
N ALA A 77 9.32 3.15 -10.82
CA ALA A 77 10.74 3.23 -11.11
C ALA A 77 11.29 2.02 -11.86
N LEU A 78 10.72 0.83 -11.68
CA LEU A 78 11.26 -0.42 -12.21
C LEU A 78 10.48 -0.95 -13.42
N PRO A 79 11.18 -1.56 -14.39
CA PRO A 79 10.52 -2.30 -15.47
C PRO A 79 9.67 -3.47 -14.95
N ALA A 80 8.53 -3.71 -15.60
CA ALA A 80 7.60 -4.80 -15.29
C ALA A 80 8.11 -6.14 -15.84
N ILE A 81 9.13 -6.68 -15.21
CA ILE A 81 9.75 -7.96 -15.55
C ILE A 81 9.77 -8.89 -14.33
N THR A 82 9.80 -10.18 -14.58
CA THR A 82 9.77 -11.23 -13.54
C THR A 82 10.89 -11.03 -12.49
N ALA A 83 12.08 -10.60 -12.91
CA ALA A 83 13.20 -10.36 -11.99
C ALA A 83 12.91 -9.27 -10.93
N ASN A 84 12.02 -8.33 -11.23
CA ASN A 84 11.66 -7.24 -10.32
C ASN A 84 10.46 -7.56 -9.42
N VAL A 85 9.69 -8.62 -9.70
CA VAL A 85 8.53 -9.02 -8.91
C VAL A 85 8.90 -9.23 -7.44
N ARG A 86 10.03 -9.89 -7.18
CA ARG A 86 10.52 -10.12 -5.82
C ARG A 86 10.84 -8.82 -5.09
N ARG A 87 11.38 -7.83 -5.79
CA ARG A 87 11.68 -6.52 -5.20
C ARG A 87 10.42 -5.79 -4.78
N VAL A 88 9.36 -5.86 -5.59
CA VAL A 88 8.05 -5.28 -5.24
C VAL A 88 7.42 -6.04 -4.06
N GLU A 89 7.51 -7.36 -4.04
CA GLU A 89 7.02 -8.17 -2.91
C GLU A 89 7.72 -7.79 -1.60
N ASP A 90 9.05 -7.67 -1.61
CA ASP A 90 9.82 -7.29 -0.44
C ASP A 90 9.51 -5.84 0.01
N ALA A 91 9.26 -4.93 -0.94
CA ALA A 91 8.81 -3.58 -0.64
C ALA A 91 7.43 -3.56 0.03
N ALA A 92 6.48 -4.34 -0.48
CA ALA A 92 5.16 -4.47 0.13
C ALA A 92 5.25 -4.98 1.59
N ARG A 93 6.11 -5.96 1.84
CA ARG A 93 6.36 -6.44 3.21
C ARG A 93 6.93 -5.35 4.12
N ARG A 94 7.87 -4.56 3.62
CA ARG A 94 8.41 -3.43 4.38
C ARG A 94 7.38 -2.35 4.66
N ASP A 95 6.58 -1.98 3.66
CA ASP A 95 5.51 -0.99 3.81
C ASP A 95 4.48 -1.40 4.86
N LEU A 96 4.24 -2.69 5.02
CA LEU A 96 3.26 -3.25 5.95
C LEU A 96 3.84 -3.66 7.31
N SER A 97 5.15 -3.60 7.49
CA SER A 97 5.83 -4.11 8.71
C SER A 97 5.39 -3.44 10.00
N TRP A 98 4.94 -2.19 9.94
CA TRP A 98 4.45 -1.47 11.12
C TRP A 98 3.20 -2.12 11.75
N LEU A 99 2.41 -2.87 10.96
CA LEU A 99 1.26 -3.61 11.49
C LEU A 99 1.69 -4.68 12.50
N GLU A 100 2.90 -5.21 12.38
CA GLU A 100 3.45 -6.17 13.35
C GLU A 100 3.68 -5.53 14.72
N GLU A 101 3.99 -4.23 14.76
CA GLU A 101 4.17 -3.48 16.00
C GLU A 101 2.87 -3.36 16.82
N ILE A 102 1.73 -3.43 16.16
CA ILE A 102 0.41 -3.44 16.81
C ILE A 102 -0.17 -4.84 17.01
N GLY A 103 0.66 -5.89 16.82
CA GLY A 103 0.31 -7.28 17.10
C GLY A 103 -0.30 -8.05 15.93
N ALA A 104 -0.25 -7.53 14.72
CA ALA A 104 -0.71 -8.25 13.53
C ALA A 104 0.37 -9.20 13.00
N THR A 105 -0.06 -10.26 12.32
CA THR A 105 0.78 -11.07 11.45
C THR A 105 0.46 -10.69 10.01
N VAL A 106 1.48 -10.37 9.22
CA VAL A 106 1.31 -9.89 7.85
C VAL A 106 2.11 -10.75 6.88
N SER A 107 1.48 -11.10 5.77
CA SER A 107 2.17 -11.68 4.62
C SER A 107 1.77 -10.96 3.34
N ALA A 108 2.72 -10.82 2.43
CA ALA A 108 2.49 -10.26 1.12
C ALA A 108 3.21 -11.11 0.06
N THR A 109 2.51 -11.39 -1.04
CA THR A 109 3.06 -12.10 -2.19
C THR A 109 2.74 -11.32 -3.46
N ALA A 110 3.68 -11.26 -4.39
CA ALA A 110 3.51 -10.59 -5.66
C ALA A 110 3.65 -11.58 -6.83
N THR A 111 2.79 -11.41 -7.83
CA THR A 111 2.81 -12.18 -9.07
C THR A 111 2.61 -11.26 -10.27
N LEU A 112 3.03 -11.71 -11.45
CA LEU A 112 2.86 -11.01 -12.70
C LEU A 112 1.85 -11.78 -13.58
N PRO A 113 0.53 -11.58 -13.40
CA PRO A 113 -0.50 -12.36 -14.09
C PRO A 113 -0.60 -12.06 -15.59
N ALA A 114 -0.16 -10.89 -16.00
CA ALA A 114 -0.13 -10.44 -17.38
C ALA A 114 0.99 -9.43 -17.62
N VAL A 115 1.27 -9.14 -18.87
CA VAL A 115 2.25 -8.11 -19.25
C VAL A 115 1.82 -6.76 -18.65
N ARG A 116 2.75 -6.09 -17.97
CA ARG A 116 2.54 -4.78 -17.32
C ARG A 116 1.41 -4.77 -16.29
N ARG A 117 1.12 -5.91 -15.67
CA ARG A 117 0.13 -5.99 -14.61
C ARG A 117 0.67 -6.82 -13.45
N ILE A 118 0.67 -6.23 -12.27
CA ILE A 118 1.09 -6.89 -11.04
C ILE A 118 -0.12 -7.20 -10.16
N ARG A 119 -0.06 -8.34 -9.49
CA ARG A 119 -1.00 -8.71 -8.44
C ARG A 119 -0.26 -8.82 -7.12
N ILE A 120 -0.71 -8.12 -6.10
CA ILE A 120 -0.19 -8.20 -4.74
C ILE A 120 -1.30 -8.75 -3.84
N ALA A 121 -1.06 -9.90 -3.25
CA ALA A 121 -1.96 -10.53 -2.30
C ALA A 121 -1.42 -10.30 -0.88
N VAL A 122 -2.24 -9.74 -0.03
CA VAL A 122 -1.90 -9.42 1.38
C VAL A 122 -2.84 -10.17 2.31
N VAL A 123 -2.28 -10.79 3.33
CA VAL A 123 -3.03 -11.40 4.42
C VAL A 123 -2.62 -10.73 5.73
N VAL A 124 -3.59 -10.22 6.46
CA VAL A 124 -3.40 -9.63 7.79
C VAL A 124 -4.22 -10.42 8.80
N GLU A 125 -3.58 -10.89 9.85
CA GLU A 125 -4.25 -11.50 11.00
C GLU A 125 -4.01 -10.64 12.23
N ILE A 126 -5.08 -10.18 12.84
CA ILE A 126 -5.06 -9.39 14.06
C ILE A 126 -6.21 -9.79 14.96
N ASP A 127 -5.95 -10.02 16.25
CA ASP A 127 -6.94 -10.42 17.25
C ASP A 127 -7.77 -11.66 16.84
N GLY A 128 -7.17 -12.59 16.10
CA GLY A 128 -7.82 -13.80 15.61
C GLY A 128 -8.67 -13.60 14.36
N GLU A 129 -8.79 -12.38 13.86
CA GLU A 129 -9.45 -12.09 12.58
C GLU A 129 -8.44 -12.08 11.44
N ARG A 130 -8.82 -12.74 10.35
CA ARG A 130 -8.02 -12.83 9.12
C ARG A 130 -8.67 -12.02 8.01
N THR A 131 -7.92 -11.05 7.49
CA THR A 131 -8.32 -10.24 6.34
C THR A 131 -7.42 -10.57 5.15
N GLU A 132 -8.03 -10.93 4.03
CA GLU A 132 -7.33 -11.20 2.77
C GLU A 132 -7.66 -10.08 1.77
N LEU A 133 -6.62 -9.47 1.20
CA LEU A 133 -6.73 -8.38 0.25
C LEU A 133 -5.94 -8.72 -1.01
N ARG A 134 -6.48 -8.31 -2.14
CA ARG A 134 -5.82 -8.50 -3.44
C ARG A 134 -5.87 -7.18 -4.20
N PHE A 135 -4.69 -6.73 -4.63
CA PHE A 135 -4.52 -5.54 -5.45
C PHE A 135 -3.99 -5.92 -6.82
N GLU A 136 -4.63 -5.41 -7.85
CA GLU A 136 -4.14 -5.54 -9.23
C GLU A 136 -3.86 -4.13 -9.77
N GLU A 137 -2.61 -3.90 -10.13
CA GLU A 137 -2.13 -2.62 -10.60
C GLU A 137 -1.53 -2.71 -11.99
N GLU A 138 -1.68 -1.64 -12.76
CA GLU A 138 -0.87 -1.45 -13.94
C GLU A 138 0.57 -1.15 -13.50
N TRP A 139 1.51 -1.94 -14.01
CA TRP A 139 2.92 -1.71 -13.79
C TRP A 139 3.52 -1.00 -15.00
N ALA A 140 3.49 0.32 -14.95
CA ALA A 140 3.95 1.19 -16.02
C ALA A 140 4.99 2.16 -15.46
N PRO A 141 6.29 1.88 -15.63
CA PRO A 141 7.35 2.80 -15.24
C PRO A 141 7.19 4.14 -15.97
N VAL A 142 7.42 5.19 -15.23
CA VAL A 142 7.35 6.57 -15.73
C VAL A 142 8.76 7.08 -16.02
#